data_bb8353fd6d6572286611e1d173e6ffe8
#
_entry.id   bb8353fd6d6572286611e1d173e6ffe8
#
_cell.length_a   1.000
_cell.length_b   1.000
_cell.length_c   1.000
_cell.angle_alpha   90.00
_cell.angle_beta   90.00
_cell.angle_gamma   90.00
#
_symmetry.space_group_name_H-M   'P 1'
#
loop_
_entity.id
_entity.type
_entity.pdbx_description
1 polymer ?
#
loop_
_entity_poly.entity_id
_entity_poly.type
_entity_poly.pdbx_seq_one_letter_code
_entity_poly.pdbx_strand_id
1 'polypeptide(L)'
;MKHLLVSLLALLTATAAFAQQAAPSCCAKPAPDALVAFASLAADPAFMSGHDAPLPLDYQEAGKLVTYPTPDSSTAHAYQVGPGTKDGKYLLVIHEWWGLNDYIKREADRLAASLPGVTVLAVDLYDGKLATTAEEASRLVQAVDNNRAKNILRGALTRAGAKAQVATLGWCFGGGWSLQAAMLAGKQAVGCVMYYGMPEKDVAKLKTLNTDVLGLFATQDQGISPAVVKQFQADMKKAGKQLTVHSFNAVHAFANPSNPKYDAKAATQANTIALNYLLKKFRLKA
;
A
#
# COMPACT_ATOMS: atom_id res chain seq x y z
N MET A 1 58.24 -63.26 -47.55
CA MET A 1 58.08 -62.48 -46.32
C MET A 1 57.25 -61.23 -46.70
N LYS A 2 55.96 -61.25 -46.43
CA LYS A 2 55.01 -60.19 -46.83
C LYS A 2 54.37 -59.64 -45.56
N HIS A 3 54.68 -58.38 -45.23
CA HIS A 3 54.09 -57.67 -44.07
C HIS A 3 52.72 -57.12 -44.47
N LEU A 4 51.69 -57.52 -43.73
CA LEU A 4 50.30 -57.02 -43.88
C LEU A 4 50.15 -55.88 -42.89
N LEU A 5 49.92 -54.63 -43.41
CA LEU A 5 49.52 -53.50 -42.63
C LEU A 5 47.98 -53.53 -42.51
N VAL A 6 47.50 -53.60 -41.28
CA VAL A 6 46.07 -53.41 -40.95
C VAL A 6 45.88 -51.98 -40.51
N SER A 7 45.17 -51.20 -41.31
CA SER A 7 44.75 -49.83 -40.99
C SER A 7 43.46 -49.86 -40.18
N LEU A 8 43.53 -49.36 -38.93
CA LEU A 8 42.37 -49.24 -38.03
C LEU A 8 41.70 -47.90 -38.24
N LEU A 9 40.50 -47.90 -38.82
CA LEU A 9 39.69 -46.71 -39.06
C LEU A 9 38.85 -46.43 -37.81
N ALA A 10 39.17 -45.40 -37.06
CA ALA A 10 38.37 -44.97 -35.89
C ALA A 10 37.22 -44.08 -36.35
N LEU A 11 35.98 -44.58 -36.25
CA LEU A 11 34.76 -43.78 -36.41
C LEU A 11 34.52 -42.93 -35.15
N LEU A 12 34.70 -41.61 -35.22
CA LEU A 12 34.21 -40.66 -34.24
C LEU A 12 32.73 -40.43 -34.49
N THR A 13 31.88 -40.94 -33.58
CA THR A 13 30.46 -40.56 -33.52
C THR A 13 30.31 -39.31 -32.66
N ALA A 14 30.05 -38.17 -33.28
CA ALA A 14 29.68 -36.94 -32.61
C ALA A 14 28.21 -37.03 -32.16
N THR A 15 27.96 -37.19 -30.86
CA THR A 15 26.63 -37.08 -30.28
C THR A 15 26.29 -35.58 -30.09
N ALA A 16 25.45 -35.06 -30.97
CA ALA A 16 24.88 -33.73 -30.80
C ALA A 16 23.87 -33.74 -29.61
N ALA A 17 24.27 -33.16 -28.53
CA ALA A 17 23.34 -32.90 -27.42
C ALA A 17 22.38 -31.79 -27.81
N PHE A 18 21.15 -32.13 -28.17
CA PHE A 18 20.07 -31.15 -28.31
C PHE A 18 19.71 -30.64 -26.93
N ALA A 19 20.14 -29.41 -26.62
CA ALA A 19 19.64 -28.65 -25.46
C ALA A 19 18.15 -28.36 -25.72
N GLN A 20 17.29 -29.11 -25.03
CA GLN A 20 15.86 -28.91 -25.04
C GLN A 20 15.57 -27.59 -24.31
N GLN A 21 15.43 -26.48 -25.05
CA GLN A 21 14.91 -25.24 -24.52
C GLN A 21 13.48 -25.49 -24.03
N ALA A 22 13.30 -25.46 -22.72
CA ALA A 22 11.98 -25.50 -22.12
C ALA A 22 11.16 -24.32 -22.70
N ALA A 23 10.08 -24.62 -23.38
CA ALA A 23 9.14 -23.65 -23.88
C ALA A 23 8.63 -22.80 -22.70
N PRO A 24 8.50 -21.46 -22.84
CA PRO A 24 7.94 -20.63 -21.77
C PRO A 24 6.53 -21.12 -21.49
N SER A 25 6.28 -21.52 -20.23
CA SER A 25 4.97 -21.95 -19.76
C SER A 25 3.98 -20.79 -19.96
N CYS A 26 3.12 -20.87 -20.96
CA CYS A 26 2.09 -19.88 -21.28
C CYS A 26 0.95 -19.78 -20.24
N CYS A 27 1.06 -20.47 -19.11
CA CYS A 27 0.05 -20.50 -18.04
C CYS A 27 0.66 -20.16 -16.67
N ALA A 28 1.44 -19.09 -16.58
CA ALA A 28 1.70 -18.51 -15.25
C ALA A 28 0.36 -17.99 -14.71
N LYS A 29 -0.14 -18.61 -13.62
CA LYS A 29 -1.31 -18.08 -12.90
C LYS A 29 -1.06 -16.59 -12.64
N PRO A 30 -2.03 -15.71 -12.93
CA PRO A 30 -1.87 -14.30 -12.60
C PRO A 30 -1.52 -14.17 -11.11
N ALA A 31 -0.59 -13.29 -10.79
CA ALA A 31 -0.24 -13.03 -9.39
C ALA A 31 -1.51 -12.66 -8.61
N PRO A 32 -1.70 -13.18 -7.39
CA PRO A 32 -2.87 -12.83 -6.61
C PRO A 32 -2.94 -11.31 -6.43
N ASP A 33 -4.16 -10.77 -6.52
CA ASP A 33 -4.42 -9.34 -6.25
C ASP A 33 -3.79 -8.96 -4.91
N ALA A 34 -3.18 -7.77 -4.83
CA ALA A 34 -2.50 -7.28 -3.62
C ALA A 34 -3.40 -7.30 -2.38
N LEU A 35 -4.70 -7.07 -2.57
CA LEU A 35 -5.69 -7.07 -1.49
C LEU A 35 -5.96 -8.49 -0.99
N VAL A 36 -6.02 -9.48 -1.90
CA VAL A 36 -6.12 -10.91 -1.56
C VAL A 36 -4.85 -11.39 -0.87
N ALA A 37 -3.67 -10.94 -1.34
CA ALA A 37 -2.40 -11.28 -0.71
C ALA A 37 -2.32 -10.72 0.72
N PHE A 38 -2.81 -9.49 0.95
CA PHE A 38 -2.86 -8.94 2.30
C PHE A 38 -3.89 -9.67 3.19
N ALA A 39 -5.06 -10.01 2.67
CA ALA A 39 -6.04 -10.80 3.41
C ALA A 39 -5.49 -12.16 3.87
N SER A 40 -4.70 -12.83 3.01
CA SER A 40 -4.00 -14.06 3.37
C SER A 40 -2.94 -13.83 4.45
N LEU A 41 -2.18 -12.73 4.38
CA LEU A 41 -1.21 -12.35 5.40
C LEU A 41 -1.90 -12.04 6.74
N ALA A 42 -3.02 -11.32 6.73
CA ALA A 42 -3.80 -10.99 7.91
C ALA A 42 -4.42 -12.21 8.60
N ALA A 43 -4.55 -13.34 7.90
CA ALA A 43 -4.99 -14.62 8.46
C ALA A 43 -3.85 -15.46 9.06
N ASP A 44 -2.59 -15.07 8.87
CA ASP A 44 -1.43 -15.79 9.40
C ASP A 44 -1.33 -15.57 10.93
N PRO A 45 -1.33 -16.63 11.74
CA PRO A 45 -1.18 -16.52 13.20
C PRO A 45 0.10 -15.78 13.64
N ALA A 46 1.21 -15.93 12.92
CA ALA A 46 2.44 -15.21 13.21
C ALA A 46 2.32 -13.71 12.96
N PHE A 47 1.58 -13.32 11.92
CA PHE A 47 1.27 -11.91 11.66
C PHE A 47 0.33 -11.36 12.75
N MET A 48 -0.74 -12.08 13.08
CA MET A 48 -1.69 -11.66 14.13
C MET A 48 -1.03 -11.48 15.48
N SER A 49 -0.17 -12.42 15.91
CA SER A 49 0.55 -12.35 17.20
C SER A 49 1.54 -11.19 17.30
N GLY A 50 1.87 -10.57 16.18
CA GLY A 50 2.71 -9.38 16.12
C GLY A 50 1.94 -8.07 16.35
N HIS A 51 0.61 -8.13 16.56
CA HIS A 51 -0.27 -6.96 16.61
C HIS A 51 -1.19 -7.03 17.83
N ASP A 52 -0.74 -6.46 18.93
CA ASP A 52 -1.60 -6.30 20.11
C ASP A 52 -2.72 -5.29 19.83
N ALA A 53 -3.84 -5.48 20.53
CA ALA A 53 -4.99 -4.58 20.43
C ALA A 53 -4.61 -3.13 20.79
N PRO A 54 -5.12 -2.13 20.05
CA PRO A 54 -4.90 -0.73 20.39
C PRO A 54 -5.42 -0.44 21.80
N LEU A 55 -4.58 0.21 22.61
CA LEU A 55 -5.01 0.68 23.93
C LEU A 55 -6.03 1.83 23.76
N PRO A 56 -6.95 2.02 24.73
CA PRO A 56 -7.82 3.18 24.75
C PRO A 56 -6.99 4.47 24.67
N LEU A 57 -7.42 5.43 23.86
CA LEU A 57 -6.80 6.71 23.70
C LEU A 57 -7.74 7.80 24.19
N ASP A 58 -7.30 8.58 25.20
CA ASP A 58 -7.98 9.83 25.53
C ASP A 58 -7.56 10.89 24.52
N TYR A 59 -8.50 11.26 23.66
CA TYR A 59 -8.22 12.11 22.51
C TYR A 59 -9.43 12.98 22.19
N GLN A 60 -9.17 14.29 22.03
CA GLN A 60 -10.19 15.25 21.63
C GLN A 60 -10.10 15.49 20.12
N GLU A 61 -11.15 15.16 19.40
CA GLU A 61 -11.25 15.32 17.95
C GLU A 61 -11.25 16.81 17.56
N ALA A 62 -10.38 17.18 16.60
CA ALA A 62 -10.37 18.52 15.99
C ALA A 62 -11.24 18.58 14.74
N GLY A 63 -11.49 17.44 14.11
CA GLY A 63 -12.30 17.29 12.90
C GLY A 63 -13.74 16.88 13.21
N LYS A 64 -14.39 16.30 12.20
CA LYS A 64 -15.78 15.80 12.31
C LYS A 64 -16.00 14.60 11.43
N LEU A 65 -16.92 13.73 11.83
CA LEU A 65 -17.43 12.68 10.97
C LEU A 65 -18.30 13.29 9.85
N VAL A 66 -18.08 12.81 8.64
CA VAL A 66 -18.82 13.21 7.44
C VAL A 66 -19.29 11.98 6.68
N THR A 67 -20.36 12.16 5.92
CA THR A 67 -20.87 11.15 5.00
C THR A 67 -20.83 11.65 3.57
N TYR A 68 -20.77 10.73 2.61
CA TYR A 68 -20.82 11.06 1.18
C TYR A 68 -21.37 9.88 0.37
N PRO A 69 -22.02 10.17 -0.78
CA PRO A 69 -22.54 9.14 -1.66
C PRO A 69 -21.42 8.40 -2.37
N THR A 70 -21.65 7.13 -2.67
CA THR A 70 -20.76 6.28 -3.45
C THR A 70 -21.43 5.84 -4.76
N PRO A 71 -20.66 5.43 -5.80
CA PRO A 71 -21.23 5.06 -7.10
C PRO A 71 -22.24 3.91 -7.09
N ASP A 72 -22.22 3.08 -6.06
CA ASP A 72 -23.15 1.97 -5.83
C ASP A 72 -24.47 2.42 -5.12
N SER A 73 -24.74 3.72 -5.09
CA SER A 73 -25.91 4.34 -4.45
C SER A 73 -25.97 4.14 -2.94
N SER A 74 -24.88 3.74 -2.30
CA SER A 74 -24.76 3.66 -0.85
C SER A 74 -24.05 4.90 -0.27
N THR A 75 -23.96 4.94 1.06
CA THR A 75 -23.31 6.03 1.80
C THR A 75 -22.00 5.53 2.38
N ALA A 76 -20.94 6.32 2.25
CA ALA A 76 -19.67 6.09 2.92
C ALA A 76 -19.43 7.11 4.03
N HIS A 77 -18.52 6.76 4.95
CA HIS A 77 -18.16 7.55 6.11
C HIS A 77 -16.68 7.92 6.07
N ALA A 78 -16.34 9.06 6.64
CA ALA A 78 -14.95 9.48 6.86
C ALA A 78 -14.87 10.46 8.03
N TYR A 79 -13.67 10.60 8.59
CA TYR A 79 -13.34 11.70 9.49
C TYR A 79 -12.63 12.78 8.69
N GLN A 80 -13.13 14.03 8.75
CA GLN A 80 -12.63 15.15 7.98
C GLN A 80 -12.07 16.25 8.87
N VAL A 81 -10.86 16.70 8.52
CA VAL A 81 -10.22 17.90 9.10
C VAL A 81 -9.86 18.86 7.97
N GLY A 82 -9.99 20.14 8.23
CA GLY A 82 -9.65 21.20 7.25
C GLY A 82 -10.85 21.71 6.48
N PRO A 83 -10.62 22.53 5.43
CA PRO A 83 -11.66 23.39 4.85
C PRO A 83 -12.77 22.65 4.10
N GLY A 84 -12.54 21.45 3.60
CA GLY A 84 -13.53 20.70 2.80
C GLY A 84 -13.88 21.37 1.45
N THR A 85 -12.99 22.20 0.93
CA THR A 85 -13.24 22.99 -0.29
C THR A 85 -13.25 22.09 -1.52
N LYS A 86 -14.35 22.11 -2.28
CA LYS A 86 -14.45 21.40 -3.56
C LYS A 86 -13.37 21.85 -4.53
N ASP A 87 -12.80 20.90 -5.27
CA ASP A 87 -11.68 21.13 -6.20
C ASP A 87 -10.38 21.65 -5.53
N GLY A 88 -10.29 21.51 -4.21
CA GLY A 88 -9.15 21.90 -3.40
C GLY A 88 -8.04 20.84 -3.32
N LYS A 89 -7.23 20.96 -2.27
CA LYS A 89 -6.19 19.98 -1.94
C LYS A 89 -6.73 18.98 -0.92
N TYR A 90 -6.56 17.68 -1.20
CA TYR A 90 -7.05 16.61 -0.34
C TYR A 90 -5.96 15.60 -0.05
N LEU A 91 -5.85 15.19 1.20
CA LEU A 91 -5.09 14.03 1.62
C LEU A 91 -6.08 12.94 2.06
N LEU A 92 -6.19 11.87 1.28
CA LEU A 92 -6.92 10.68 1.70
C LEU A 92 -6.04 9.86 2.63
N VAL A 93 -6.45 9.71 3.88
CA VAL A 93 -5.79 8.89 4.89
C VAL A 93 -6.53 7.58 5.01
N ILE A 94 -5.81 6.46 4.99
CA ILE A 94 -6.41 5.13 5.01
C ILE A 94 -5.90 4.36 6.23
N HIS A 95 -6.85 3.92 7.04
CA HIS A 95 -6.62 3.27 8.33
C HIS A 95 -5.90 1.92 8.18
N GLU A 96 -5.30 1.47 9.27
CA GLU A 96 -4.77 0.12 9.39
C GLU A 96 -5.91 -0.92 9.51
N TRP A 97 -5.58 -2.15 9.76
CA TRP A 97 -6.54 -3.24 9.86
C TRP A 97 -7.52 -3.13 11.06
N TRP A 98 -7.29 -2.18 11.99
CA TRP A 98 -8.15 -1.90 13.15
C TRP A 98 -9.42 -1.11 12.81
N GLY A 99 -9.52 -0.53 11.61
CA GLY A 99 -10.59 0.39 11.22
C GLY A 99 -10.26 1.86 11.54
N LEU A 100 -11.24 2.74 11.32
CA LEU A 100 -11.09 4.19 11.54
C LEU A 100 -11.19 4.53 13.04
N ASN A 101 -10.20 4.11 13.81
CA ASN A 101 -10.11 4.34 15.25
C ASN A 101 -9.54 5.73 15.60
N ASP A 102 -9.49 6.05 16.90
CA ASP A 102 -9.03 7.36 17.38
C ASP A 102 -7.56 7.64 17.10
N TYR A 103 -6.71 6.62 16.98
CA TYR A 103 -5.31 6.78 16.56
C TYR A 103 -5.21 7.32 15.13
N ILE A 104 -6.05 6.83 14.21
CA ILE A 104 -6.10 7.30 12.83
C ILE A 104 -6.70 8.71 12.74
N LYS A 105 -7.74 9.01 13.52
CA LYS A 105 -8.31 10.35 13.60
C LYS A 105 -7.30 11.37 14.13
N ARG A 106 -6.59 11.02 15.21
CA ARG A 106 -5.51 11.87 15.78
C ARG A 106 -4.40 12.11 14.75
N GLU A 107 -4.03 11.09 13.99
CA GLU A 107 -3.02 11.25 12.93
C GLU A 107 -3.53 12.13 11.79
N ALA A 108 -4.82 12.05 11.44
CA ALA A 108 -5.45 12.96 10.50
C ALA A 108 -5.42 14.42 10.97
N ASP A 109 -5.68 14.67 12.26
CA ASP A 109 -5.58 16.01 12.87
C ASP A 109 -4.14 16.54 12.82
N ARG A 110 -3.16 15.70 13.17
CA ARG A 110 -1.74 16.06 13.11
C ARG A 110 -1.30 16.43 11.68
N LEU A 111 -1.73 15.65 10.70
CA LEU A 111 -1.43 15.91 9.30
C LEU A 111 -2.10 17.20 8.81
N ALA A 112 -3.35 17.44 9.19
CA ALA A 112 -4.06 18.68 8.84
C ALA A 112 -3.40 19.92 9.42
N ALA A 113 -2.96 19.85 10.67
CA ALA A 113 -2.20 20.94 11.32
C ALA A 113 -0.87 21.24 10.62
N SER A 114 -0.23 20.21 10.03
CA SER A 114 1.05 20.33 9.33
C SER A 114 0.91 20.67 7.83
N LEU A 115 -0.30 20.62 7.27
CA LEU A 115 -0.58 20.82 5.84
C LEU A 115 -1.63 21.93 5.66
N PRO A 116 -1.27 23.21 5.82
CA PRO A 116 -2.24 24.32 5.78
C PRO A 116 -3.00 24.36 4.44
N GLY A 117 -4.33 24.49 4.53
CA GLY A 117 -5.22 24.54 3.38
C GLY A 117 -5.49 23.19 2.69
N VAL A 118 -4.96 22.09 3.22
CA VAL A 118 -5.28 20.72 2.77
C VAL A 118 -6.44 20.19 3.61
N THR A 119 -7.43 19.60 2.95
CA THR A 119 -8.45 18.80 3.62
C THR A 119 -7.91 17.39 3.82
N VAL A 120 -7.80 16.95 5.06
CA VAL A 120 -7.48 15.57 5.39
C VAL A 120 -8.79 14.80 5.55
N LEU A 121 -8.94 13.73 4.80
CA LEU A 121 -10.13 12.87 4.81
C LEU A 121 -9.70 11.44 5.16
N ALA A 122 -9.85 11.05 6.41
CA ALA A 122 -9.61 9.68 6.84
C ALA A 122 -10.83 8.82 6.50
N VAL A 123 -10.70 8.02 5.44
CA VAL A 123 -11.80 7.22 4.90
C VAL A 123 -12.01 5.95 5.71
N ASP A 124 -13.26 5.56 5.90
CA ASP A 124 -13.65 4.33 6.58
C ASP A 124 -13.94 3.23 5.56
N LEU A 125 -13.04 2.26 5.42
CA LEU A 125 -13.21 1.13 4.50
C LEU A 125 -14.01 -0.03 5.11
N TYR A 126 -14.42 0.08 6.38
CA TYR A 126 -15.13 -0.96 7.10
C TYR A 126 -16.59 -0.61 7.43
N ASP A 127 -17.11 0.49 6.86
CA ASP A 127 -18.49 0.95 7.07
C ASP A 127 -18.88 1.04 8.58
N GLY A 128 -18.01 1.67 9.38
CA GLY A 128 -18.21 1.93 10.81
C GLY A 128 -17.72 0.84 11.75
N LYS A 129 -17.19 -0.26 11.24
CA LYS A 129 -16.70 -1.35 12.09
C LYS A 129 -15.30 -1.07 12.59
N LEU A 130 -15.05 -1.43 13.85
CA LEU A 130 -13.74 -1.38 14.49
C LEU A 130 -13.40 -2.77 15.03
N ALA A 131 -12.12 -3.12 15.00
CA ALA A 131 -11.62 -4.31 15.65
C ALA A 131 -10.99 -3.97 17.00
N THR A 132 -11.23 -4.81 17.99
CA THR A 132 -10.67 -4.71 19.34
C THR A 132 -9.70 -5.85 19.65
N THR A 133 -9.66 -6.88 18.79
CA THR A 133 -8.69 -7.98 18.86
C THR A 133 -8.08 -8.25 17.48
N ALA A 134 -6.91 -8.91 17.44
CA ALA A 134 -6.25 -9.28 16.18
C ALA A 134 -7.13 -10.22 15.33
N GLU A 135 -7.88 -11.11 15.96
CA GLU A 135 -8.82 -12.02 15.28
C GLU A 135 -9.98 -11.25 14.64
N GLU A 136 -10.51 -10.23 15.30
CA GLU A 136 -11.53 -9.36 14.72
C GLU A 136 -10.99 -8.56 13.55
N ALA A 137 -9.78 -7.99 13.70
CA ALA A 137 -9.10 -7.26 12.63
C ALA A 137 -8.86 -8.17 11.41
N SER A 138 -8.38 -9.39 11.62
CA SER A 138 -8.22 -10.39 10.57
C SER A 138 -9.55 -10.70 9.86
N ARG A 139 -10.63 -10.92 10.63
CA ARG A 139 -11.98 -11.14 10.05
C ARG A 139 -12.47 -9.94 9.25
N LEU A 140 -12.26 -8.72 9.74
CA LEU A 140 -12.65 -7.51 9.00
C LEU A 140 -11.91 -7.39 7.68
N VAL A 141 -10.58 -7.60 7.67
CA VAL A 141 -9.78 -7.59 6.44
C VAL A 141 -10.28 -8.62 5.43
N GLN A 142 -10.55 -9.85 5.88
CA GLN A 142 -11.04 -10.93 5.01
C GLN A 142 -12.45 -10.69 4.48
N ALA A 143 -13.27 -9.95 5.23
CA ALA A 143 -14.64 -9.61 4.85
C ALA A 143 -14.76 -8.37 3.95
N VAL A 144 -13.64 -7.67 3.67
CA VAL A 144 -13.68 -6.48 2.81
C VAL A 144 -14.11 -6.86 1.40
N ASP A 145 -15.24 -6.31 0.97
CA ASP A 145 -15.60 -6.31 -0.44
C ASP A 145 -14.75 -5.25 -1.17
N ASN A 146 -13.87 -5.72 -2.04
CA ASN A 146 -12.97 -4.87 -2.81
C ASN A 146 -13.70 -3.87 -3.71
N ASN A 147 -14.90 -4.20 -4.20
CA ASN A 147 -15.70 -3.27 -5.00
C ASN A 147 -16.29 -2.18 -4.11
N ARG A 148 -16.81 -2.55 -2.92
CA ARG A 148 -17.30 -1.61 -1.91
C ARG A 148 -16.19 -0.64 -1.49
N ALA A 149 -15.01 -1.13 -1.13
CA ALA A 149 -13.88 -0.29 -0.74
C ALA A 149 -13.45 0.67 -1.88
N LYS A 150 -13.40 0.18 -3.13
CA LYS A 150 -13.15 1.05 -4.30
C LYS A 150 -14.26 2.09 -4.49
N ASN A 151 -15.52 1.76 -4.22
CA ASN A 151 -16.64 2.71 -4.34
C ASN A 151 -16.57 3.76 -3.22
N ILE A 152 -16.18 3.41 -2.00
CA ILE A 152 -15.90 4.37 -0.93
C ILE A 152 -14.82 5.37 -1.39
N LEU A 153 -13.71 4.89 -1.94
CA LEU A 153 -12.63 5.74 -2.44
C LEU A 153 -13.08 6.62 -3.62
N ARG A 154 -13.85 6.09 -4.58
CA ARG A 154 -14.42 6.88 -5.68
C ARG A 154 -15.37 7.96 -5.19
N GLY A 155 -16.20 7.64 -4.18
CA GLY A 155 -17.05 8.63 -3.51
C GLY A 155 -16.24 9.76 -2.87
N ALA A 156 -15.14 9.42 -2.19
CA ALA A 156 -14.22 10.42 -1.62
C ALA A 156 -13.57 11.31 -2.69
N LEU A 157 -13.15 10.74 -3.81
CA LEU A 157 -12.61 11.48 -4.96
C LEU A 157 -13.67 12.39 -5.60
N THR A 158 -14.91 11.92 -5.74
CA THR A 158 -16.04 12.72 -6.23
C THR A 158 -16.36 13.87 -5.28
N ARG A 159 -16.35 13.62 -3.95
CA ARG A 159 -16.52 14.66 -2.92
C ARG A 159 -15.44 15.73 -3.01
N ALA A 160 -14.19 15.34 -3.23
CA ALA A 160 -13.08 16.28 -3.39
C ALA A 160 -13.26 17.21 -4.59
N GLY A 161 -13.92 16.75 -5.66
CA GLY A 161 -14.16 17.48 -6.89
C GLY A 161 -13.22 17.07 -8.02
N ALA A 162 -13.69 17.21 -9.26
CA ALA A 162 -12.97 16.69 -10.44
C ALA A 162 -11.61 17.36 -10.70
N LYS A 163 -11.39 18.57 -10.19
CA LYS A 163 -10.12 19.33 -10.32
C LYS A 163 -9.26 19.27 -9.05
N ALA A 164 -9.68 18.52 -8.03
CA ALA A 164 -8.95 18.41 -6.79
C ALA A 164 -7.54 17.82 -7.01
N GLN A 165 -6.59 18.30 -6.21
CA GLN A 165 -5.27 17.71 -6.08
C GLN A 165 -5.31 16.72 -4.91
N VAL A 166 -5.18 15.43 -5.20
CA VAL A 166 -5.35 14.37 -4.21
C VAL A 166 -4.03 13.65 -3.98
N ALA A 167 -3.54 13.67 -2.76
CA ALA A 167 -2.53 12.72 -2.29
C ALA A 167 -3.20 11.63 -1.44
N THR A 168 -2.54 10.48 -1.34
CA THR A 168 -2.99 9.36 -0.52
C THR A 168 -1.91 8.97 0.47
N LEU A 169 -2.32 8.51 1.65
CA LEU A 169 -1.43 8.01 2.69
C LEU A 169 -2.13 6.91 3.47
N GLY A 170 -1.41 5.85 3.81
CA GLY A 170 -1.95 4.79 4.64
C GLY A 170 -0.86 3.87 5.20
N TRP A 171 -1.24 3.11 6.22
CA TRP A 171 -0.36 2.20 6.94
C TRP A 171 -0.86 0.77 6.85
N CYS A 172 0.03 -0.21 6.76
CA CYS A 172 -0.31 -1.63 6.81
C CYS A 172 -1.36 -1.98 5.72
N PHE A 173 -2.56 -2.44 6.10
CA PHE A 173 -3.72 -2.59 5.23
C PHE A 173 -3.98 -1.33 4.39
N GLY A 174 -4.04 -0.18 5.06
CA GLY A 174 -4.23 1.11 4.40
C GLY A 174 -3.07 1.55 3.52
N GLY A 175 -1.86 1.05 3.74
CA GLY A 175 -0.72 1.31 2.85
C GLY A 175 -0.93 0.72 1.46
N GLY A 176 -1.44 -0.51 1.39
CA GLY A 176 -1.86 -1.14 0.13
C GLY A 176 -3.03 -0.38 -0.52
N TRP A 177 -4.03 0.01 0.27
CA TRP A 177 -5.16 0.79 -0.22
C TRP A 177 -4.79 2.22 -0.61
N SER A 178 -3.74 2.84 -0.03
CA SER A 178 -3.21 4.12 -0.50
C SER A 178 -2.74 4.03 -1.95
N LEU A 179 -2.03 2.96 -2.32
CA LEU A 179 -1.63 2.72 -3.70
C LEU A 179 -2.84 2.52 -4.64
N GLN A 180 -3.84 1.74 -4.20
CA GLN A 180 -5.08 1.55 -4.97
C GLN A 180 -5.83 2.87 -5.15
N ALA A 181 -5.93 3.70 -4.10
CA ALA A 181 -6.56 5.01 -4.14
C ALA A 181 -5.84 5.97 -5.10
N ALA A 182 -4.49 5.97 -5.11
CA ALA A 182 -3.71 6.76 -6.04
C ALA A 182 -3.92 6.34 -7.50
N MET A 183 -4.06 5.05 -7.78
CA MET A 183 -4.43 4.55 -9.11
C MET A 183 -5.85 4.99 -9.50
N LEU A 184 -6.82 4.88 -8.59
CA LEU A 184 -8.21 5.31 -8.82
C LEU A 184 -8.35 6.82 -9.01
N ALA A 185 -7.51 7.63 -8.35
CA ALA A 185 -7.52 9.09 -8.46
C ALA A 185 -7.11 9.58 -9.85
N GLY A 186 -6.43 8.76 -10.64
CA GLY A 186 -6.08 9.11 -12.02
C GLY A 186 -5.37 10.47 -12.11
N LYS A 187 -5.91 11.40 -12.87
CA LYS A 187 -5.33 12.76 -13.07
C LYS A 187 -5.38 13.64 -11.82
N GLN A 188 -6.21 13.33 -10.83
CA GLN A 188 -6.25 14.04 -9.55
C GLN A 188 -5.04 13.69 -8.66
N ALA A 189 -4.40 12.53 -8.88
CA ALA A 189 -3.32 12.05 -8.04
C ALA A 189 -2.08 12.94 -8.15
N VAL A 190 -1.64 13.51 -7.03
CA VAL A 190 -0.41 14.30 -6.93
C VAL A 190 0.68 13.62 -6.09
N GLY A 191 0.34 12.64 -5.25
CA GLY A 191 1.26 11.90 -4.41
C GLY A 191 0.65 10.64 -3.83
N CYS A 192 1.49 9.65 -3.49
CA CYS A 192 1.11 8.42 -2.79
C CYS A 192 2.16 8.07 -1.76
N VAL A 193 1.74 7.88 -0.50
CA VAL A 193 2.60 7.45 0.60
C VAL A 193 2.11 6.10 1.12
N MET A 194 3.00 5.13 1.13
CA MET A 194 2.75 3.78 1.63
C MET A 194 3.65 3.49 2.83
N TYR A 195 3.10 3.30 4.01
CA TYR A 195 3.82 2.73 5.13
C TYR A 195 3.58 1.23 5.18
N TYR A 196 4.63 0.44 5.04
CA TYR A 196 4.65 -1.03 5.14
C TYR A 196 3.38 -1.73 4.62
N GLY A 197 2.86 -1.24 3.48
CA GLY A 197 1.67 -1.80 2.83
C GLY A 197 2.01 -2.85 1.78
N MET A 198 1.09 -3.79 1.57
CA MET A 198 1.22 -4.81 0.51
C MET A 198 1.17 -4.15 -0.87
N PRO A 199 2.23 -4.29 -1.70
CA PRO A 199 2.26 -3.64 -3.01
C PRO A 199 1.42 -4.38 -4.06
N GLU A 200 0.92 -3.63 -5.04
CA GLU A 200 0.35 -4.19 -6.27
C GLU A 200 1.46 -4.87 -7.11
N LYS A 201 1.16 -6.04 -7.65
CA LYS A 201 2.08 -6.84 -8.48
C LYS A 201 1.71 -6.81 -9.96
N ASP A 202 0.48 -6.40 -10.28
CA ASP A 202 0.03 -6.27 -11.66
C ASP A 202 0.62 -5.00 -12.30
N VAL A 203 1.60 -5.20 -13.16
CA VAL A 203 2.27 -4.12 -13.90
C VAL A 203 1.28 -3.32 -14.75
N ALA A 204 0.22 -3.93 -15.27
CA ALA A 204 -0.79 -3.22 -16.05
C ALA A 204 -1.60 -2.26 -15.18
N LYS A 205 -1.95 -2.65 -13.94
CA LYS A 205 -2.57 -1.75 -12.97
C LYS A 205 -1.60 -0.64 -12.56
N LEU A 206 -0.33 -0.97 -12.25
CA LEU A 206 0.67 0.03 -11.89
C LEU A 206 0.88 1.09 -12.98
N LYS A 207 0.75 0.74 -14.26
CA LYS A 207 0.81 1.71 -15.39
C LYS A 207 -0.26 2.80 -15.30
N THR A 208 -1.36 2.59 -14.60
CA THR A 208 -2.44 3.58 -14.44
C THR A 208 -2.10 4.70 -13.45
N LEU A 209 -1.04 4.56 -12.64
CA LEU A 209 -0.59 5.62 -11.73
C LEU A 209 -0.25 6.89 -12.52
N ASN A 210 -0.71 8.04 -12.02
CA ASN A 210 -0.37 9.36 -12.55
C ASN A 210 0.52 10.18 -11.61
N THR A 211 1.05 9.54 -10.57
CA THR A 211 1.99 10.14 -9.62
C THR A 211 3.09 9.15 -9.29
N ASP A 212 4.16 9.62 -8.64
CA ASP A 212 5.16 8.78 -8.01
C ASP A 212 4.66 8.24 -6.65
N VAL A 213 5.37 7.28 -6.12
CA VAL A 213 5.07 6.64 -4.84
C VAL A 213 6.26 6.81 -3.90
N LEU A 214 5.98 7.18 -2.65
CA LEU A 214 6.88 7.12 -1.52
C LEU A 214 6.55 5.87 -0.69
N GLY A 215 7.47 4.92 -0.63
CA GLY A 215 7.36 3.70 0.17
C GLY A 215 8.25 3.76 1.41
N LEU A 216 7.68 3.53 2.58
CA LEU A 216 8.33 3.54 3.88
C LEU A 216 8.20 2.13 4.48
N PHE A 217 9.29 1.35 4.46
CA PHE A 217 9.24 -0.08 4.77
C PHE A 217 10.20 -0.44 5.91
N ALA A 218 9.94 -1.56 6.55
CA ALA A 218 10.76 -2.10 7.63
C ALA A 218 11.63 -3.27 7.13
N THR A 219 12.92 -3.29 7.52
CA THR A 219 13.85 -4.35 7.06
C THR A 219 13.65 -5.68 7.79
N GLN A 220 12.98 -5.66 8.95
CA GLN A 220 12.67 -6.85 9.75
C GLN A 220 11.21 -7.32 9.59
N ASP A 221 10.48 -6.75 8.60
CA ASP A 221 9.11 -7.15 8.29
C ASP A 221 9.12 -8.53 7.64
N GLN A 222 8.38 -9.47 8.21
CA GLN A 222 8.29 -10.85 7.71
C GLN A 222 7.21 -10.98 6.61
N GLY A 223 6.17 -10.16 6.66
CA GLY A 223 5.07 -10.18 5.68
C GLY A 223 5.37 -9.33 4.45
N ILE A 224 5.72 -8.05 4.66
CA ILE A 224 6.14 -7.14 3.60
C ILE A 224 7.68 -7.07 3.58
N SER A 225 8.29 -8.23 3.38
CA SER A 225 9.73 -8.42 3.50
C SER A 225 10.55 -7.57 2.49
N PRO A 226 11.85 -7.38 2.74
CA PRO A 226 12.74 -6.72 1.78
C PRO A 226 12.70 -7.32 0.36
N ALA A 227 12.43 -8.63 0.25
CA ALA A 227 12.26 -9.29 -1.05
C ALA A 227 10.98 -8.81 -1.76
N VAL A 228 9.86 -8.66 -1.03
CA VAL A 228 8.60 -8.09 -1.56
C VAL A 228 8.83 -6.65 -2.03
N VAL A 229 9.53 -5.84 -1.24
CA VAL A 229 9.84 -4.45 -1.60
C VAL A 229 10.73 -4.38 -2.85
N LYS A 230 11.76 -5.23 -2.95
CA LYS A 230 12.62 -5.33 -4.13
C LYS A 230 11.83 -5.71 -5.39
N GLN A 231 10.88 -6.66 -5.28
CA GLN A 231 10.00 -7.01 -6.39
C GLN A 231 9.12 -5.83 -6.78
N PHE A 232 8.55 -5.11 -5.82
CA PHE A 232 7.75 -3.90 -6.09
C PHE A 232 8.55 -2.82 -6.83
N GLN A 233 9.81 -2.59 -6.45
CA GLN A 233 10.70 -1.68 -7.20
C GLN A 233 10.89 -2.13 -8.66
N ALA A 234 11.07 -3.43 -8.89
CA ALA A 234 11.20 -3.98 -10.23
C ALA A 234 9.89 -3.82 -11.05
N ASP A 235 8.73 -4.04 -10.43
CA ASP A 235 7.43 -3.93 -11.11
C ASP A 235 7.07 -2.47 -11.41
N MET A 236 7.35 -1.53 -10.51
CA MET A 236 7.22 -0.10 -10.75
C MET A 236 8.12 0.37 -11.90
N LYS A 237 9.37 -0.12 -11.95
CA LYS A 237 10.29 0.15 -13.08
C LYS A 237 9.73 -0.39 -14.40
N LYS A 238 9.21 -1.62 -14.43
CA LYS A 238 8.54 -2.21 -15.61
C LYS A 238 7.30 -1.42 -16.03
N ALA A 239 6.57 -0.86 -15.07
CA ALA A 239 5.43 0.00 -15.33
C ALA A 239 5.82 1.41 -15.83
N GLY A 240 7.10 1.79 -15.79
CA GLY A 240 7.58 3.14 -16.11
C GLY A 240 7.18 4.17 -15.06
N LYS A 241 7.01 3.75 -13.79
CA LYS A 241 6.58 4.61 -12.68
C LYS A 241 7.70 4.79 -11.66
N GLN A 242 7.70 5.94 -10.99
CA GLN A 242 8.71 6.27 -9.99
C GLN A 242 8.29 5.77 -8.62
N LEU A 243 9.22 5.11 -7.93
CA LEU A 243 9.09 4.69 -6.54
C LEU A 243 10.34 5.10 -5.78
N THR A 244 10.17 5.88 -4.73
CA THR A 244 11.21 6.17 -3.75
C THR A 244 10.98 5.29 -2.53
N VAL A 245 11.99 4.51 -2.13
CA VAL A 245 11.92 3.61 -0.98
C VAL A 245 12.86 4.11 0.11
N HIS A 246 12.34 4.24 1.33
CA HIS A 246 13.12 4.36 2.55
C HIS A 246 12.88 3.13 3.42
N SER A 247 13.96 2.51 3.86
CA SER A 247 13.92 1.31 4.70
C SER A 247 14.46 1.63 6.10
N PHE A 248 13.73 1.17 7.12
CA PHE A 248 14.04 1.39 8.52
C PHE A 248 14.40 0.06 9.18
N ASN A 249 15.41 0.06 10.04
CA ASN A 249 15.78 -1.13 10.82
C ASN A 249 14.78 -1.34 11.95
N ALA A 250 13.59 -1.79 11.58
CA ALA A 250 12.42 -1.96 12.45
C ALA A 250 11.58 -3.14 11.98
N VAL A 251 10.57 -3.51 12.75
CA VAL A 251 9.57 -4.55 12.41
C VAL A 251 8.35 -3.93 11.73
N HIS A 252 7.40 -4.76 11.27
CA HIS A 252 6.10 -4.31 10.77
C HIS A 252 5.39 -3.40 11.80
N ALA A 253 4.60 -2.43 11.33
CA ALA A 253 3.86 -1.46 12.16
C ALA A 253 4.73 -0.58 13.08
N PHE A 254 6.02 -0.37 12.76
CA PHE A 254 6.92 0.45 13.56
C PHE A 254 6.45 1.90 13.78
N ALA A 255 5.63 2.43 12.88
CA ALA A 255 5.12 3.79 12.95
C ALA A 255 3.72 3.88 13.60
N ASN A 256 3.16 2.78 14.09
CA ASN A 256 1.87 2.76 14.78
C ASN A 256 2.06 2.92 16.30
N PRO A 257 1.67 4.08 16.89
CA PRO A 257 1.88 4.34 18.31
C PRO A 257 0.99 3.51 19.24
N SER A 258 -0.01 2.78 18.71
CA SER A 258 -0.80 1.83 19.49
C SER A 258 -0.17 0.44 19.57
N ASN A 259 0.91 0.19 18.81
CA ASN A 259 1.60 -1.09 18.80
C ASN A 259 2.74 -1.10 19.83
N PRO A 260 2.89 -2.14 20.67
CA PRO A 260 4.03 -2.27 21.62
C PRO A 260 5.41 -2.26 20.93
N LYS A 261 5.46 -2.59 19.64
CA LYS A 261 6.68 -2.56 18.81
C LYS A 261 6.90 -1.21 18.12
N TYR A 262 6.20 -0.16 18.57
CA TYR A 262 6.40 1.20 18.07
C TYR A 262 7.83 1.66 18.26
N ASP A 263 8.48 2.03 17.16
CA ASP A 263 9.82 2.62 17.18
C ASP A 263 9.72 4.12 16.97
N ALA A 264 9.76 4.87 18.07
CA ALA A 264 9.60 6.32 18.05
C ALA A 264 10.64 7.03 17.15
N LYS A 265 11.88 6.51 17.06
CA LYS A 265 12.94 7.09 16.23
C LYS A 265 12.65 6.85 14.75
N ALA A 266 12.38 5.60 14.37
CA ALA A 266 12.04 5.23 12.99
C ALA A 266 10.75 5.93 12.55
N ALA A 267 9.72 5.96 13.39
CA ALA A 267 8.45 6.64 13.14
C ALA A 267 8.63 8.15 12.91
N THR A 268 9.40 8.83 13.76
CA THR A 268 9.68 10.27 13.60
C THR A 268 10.39 10.56 12.28
N GLN A 269 11.39 9.76 11.91
CA GLN A 269 12.08 9.90 10.63
C GLN A 269 11.14 9.66 9.45
N ALA A 270 10.36 8.58 9.48
CA ALA A 270 9.41 8.24 8.44
C ALA A 270 8.33 9.33 8.27
N ASN A 271 7.80 9.83 9.37
CA ASN A 271 6.78 10.89 9.38
C ASN A 271 7.33 12.22 8.83
N THR A 272 8.59 12.56 9.15
CA THR A 272 9.27 13.74 8.58
C THR A 272 9.44 13.60 7.06
N ILE A 273 9.87 12.43 6.59
CA ILE A 273 10.02 12.16 5.15
C ILE A 273 8.67 12.25 4.44
N ALA A 274 7.63 11.64 5.01
CA ALA A 274 6.27 11.67 4.46
C ALA A 274 5.71 13.10 4.41
N LEU A 275 5.88 13.87 5.48
CA LEU A 275 5.41 15.26 5.55
C LEU A 275 6.11 16.13 4.49
N ASN A 276 7.44 16.04 4.39
CA ASN A 276 8.21 16.81 3.40
C ASN A 276 7.80 16.44 1.96
N TYR A 277 7.54 15.15 1.70
CA TYR A 277 7.01 14.71 0.43
C TYR A 277 5.63 15.34 0.15
N LEU A 278 4.70 15.31 1.11
CA LEU A 278 3.35 15.87 0.95
C LEU A 278 3.38 17.39 0.78
N LEU A 279 4.20 18.12 1.55
CA LEU A 279 4.40 19.57 1.39
C LEU A 279 4.84 19.90 -0.05
N LYS A 280 5.83 19.17 -0.57
CA LYS A 280 6.29 19.32 -1.96
C LYS A 280 5.18 19.04 -2.97
N LYS A 281 4.40 17.95 -2.77
CA LYS A 281 3.32 17.55 -3.67
C LYS A 281 2.19 18.56 -3.73
N PHE A 282 1.84 19.12 -2.60
CA PHE A 282 0.84 20.19 -2.51
C PHE A 282 1.42 21.59 -2.77
N ARG A 283 2.70 21.73 -3.07
CA ARG A 283 3.39 23.01 -3.28
C ARG A 283 3.17 23.96 -2.10
N LEU A 284 3.34 23.46 -0.90
CA LEU A 284 3.31 24.21 0.34
C LEU A 284 4.73 24.53 0.79
N LYS A 285 4.89 25.62 1.54
CA LYS A 285 6.17 25.94 2.20
C LYS A 285 6.32 25.06 3.45
N ALA A 286 7.53 24.60 3.70
CA ALA A 286 7.92 23.90 4.92
C ALA A 286 7.95 24.89 6.11
#